data_366a6d0e7818d5b7124386955be4d964
#
_entry.id   366a6d0e7818d5b7124386955be4d964
#
_cell.length_a   1.000
_cell.length_b   1.000
_cell.length_c   1.000
_cell.angle_alpha   90.00
_cell.angle_beta   90.00
_cell.angle_gamma   90.00
#
_symmetry.space_group_name_H-M   'P 1'
#
loop_
_entity.id
_entity.type
_entity.pdbx_description
1 polymer ?
#
loop_
_entity_poly.entity_id
_entity_poly.type
_entity_poly.pdbx_seq_one_letter_code
_entity_poly.pdbx_strand_id
1 'polypeptide(L)'
;MCEFLWSDPDEINDWEANPRGAGVIFGLLLVEKFLNTNNVNYIVRAHQLVMEGYKTHFDGKLYTVWSCPNYCYRCKNDAAIMKLDKNLTHEFKIFKASEEDYQPAPKKKELPEYFL
;
A
#
# COMPACT_ATOMS: atom_id res chain seq x y z
N MET A 1 14.12 10.53 -0.27
CA MET A 1 13.79 9.26 -0.99
C MET A 1 13.36 8.17 -0.03
N CYS A 2 14.10 7.88 1.05
CA CYS A 2 13.75 6.86 2.04
C CYS A 2 12.32 7.05 2.60
N GLU A 3 11.97 8.24 3.05
CA GLU A 3 10.64 8.55 3.59
C GLU A 3 9.50 8.31 2.59
N PHE A 4 9.71 8.60 1.30
CA PHE A 4 8.69 8.30 0.27
C PHE A 4 8.46 6.82 0.05
N LEU A 5 9.47 5.98 0.25
CA LEU A 5 9.40 4.55 -0.03
C LEU A 5 8.98 3.72 1.19
N TRP A 6 9.24 4.20 2.41
CA TRP A 6 9.13 3.42 3.64
C TRP A 6 8.07 3.91 4.61
N SER A 7 7.51 5.12 4.40
CA SER A 7 6.50 5.67 5.30
C SER A 7 5.14 5.04 5.10
N ASP A 8 4.38 4.96 6.18
CA ASP A 8 3.07 4.31 6.21
C ASP A 8 2.00 5.28 6.71
N PRO A 9 0.81 5.34 6.07
CA PRO A 9 -0.33 6.11 6.58
C PRO A 9 -1.00 5.39 7.75
N ASP A 10 -1.47 6.15 8.75
CA ASP A 10 -2.29 5.63 9.85
C ASP A 10 -3.26 6.71 10.36
N GLU A 11 -4.25 6.30 11.17
CA GLU A 11 -5.28 7.14 11.76
C GLU A 11 -4.73 7.99 12.94
N ILE A 12 -3.66 8.74 12.65
CA ILE A 12 -3.05 9.71 13.55
C ILE A 12 -3.20 11.12 12.96
N ASN A 13 -2.98 12.15 13.77
CA ASN A 13 -3.13 13.53 13.30
C ASN A 13 -1.91 13.98 12.47
N ASP A 14 -0.70 13.82 13.00
CA ASP A 14 0.53 14.38 12.43
C ASP A 14 1.45 13.26 11.97
N TRP A 15 2.58 13.03 12.62
CA TRP A 15 3.52 11.97 12.28
C TRP A 15 4.19 11.36 13.51
N GLU A 16 4.64 10.14 13.38
CA GLU A 16 5.37 9.39 14.40
C GLU A 16 6.53 8.61 13.78
N ALA A 17 7.46 8.16 14.63
CA ALA A 17 8.52 7.27 14.18
C ALA A 17 7.95 5.93 13.73
N ASN A 18 8.37 5.44 12.55
CA ASN A 18 7.92 4.16 12.06
C ASN A 18 8.64 3.02 12.80
N PRO A 19 7.92 2.05 13.39
CA PRO A 19 8.53 0.90 14.07
C PRO A 19 9.35 0.00 13.15
N ARG A 20 9.24 0.15 11.83
CA ARG A 20 10.12 -0.52 10.85
C ARG A 20 11.59 -0.07 10.95
N GLY A 21 11.87 1.05 11.64
CA GLY A 21 13.21 1.66 11.69
C GLY A 21 13.57 2.51 10.48
N ALA A 22 12.65 2.71 9.53
CA ALA A 22 12.80 3.56 8.35
C ALA A 22 11.47 4.23 8.00
N GLY A 23 11.52 5.46 7.49
CA GLY A 23 10.35 6.27 7.20
C GLY A 23 9.63 6.75 8.47
N VAL A 24 8.41 7.24 8.30
CA VAL A 24 7.53 7.72 9.37
C VAL A 24 6.14 7.10 9.22
N ILE A 25 5.37 7.07 10.30
CA ILE A 25 3.93 6.94 10.24
C ILE A 25 3.37 8.35 10.07
N PHE A 26 2.42 8.55 9.16
CA PHE A 26 1.87 9.87 8.86
C PHE A 26 0.35 9.87 8.78
N GLY A 27 -0.24 10.94 9.29
CA GLY A 27 -1.68 11.12 9.37
C GLY A 27 -2.24 12.15 8.39
N LEU A 28 -3.52 12.46 8.58
CA LEU A 28 -4.32 13.33 7.72
C LEU A 28 -3.69 14.71 7.50
N LEU A 29 -3.15 15.35 8.54
CA LEU A 29 -2.60 16.71 8.42
C LEU A 29 -1.43 16.79 7.43
N LEU A 30 -0.54 15.77 7.44
CA LEU A 30 0.56 15.71 6.47
C LEU A 30 0.07 15.41 5.06
N VAL A 31 -0.92 14.55 4.91
CA VAL A 31 -1.54 14.27 3.61
C VAL A 31 -2.14 15.55 3.03
N GLU A 32 -2.96 16.27 3.78
CA GLU A 32 -3.57 17.54 3.32
C GLU A 32 -2.53 18.60 2.99
N LYS A 33 -1.51 18.74 3.82
CA LYS A 33 -0.40 19.67 3.55
C LYS A 33 0.32 19.32 2.25
N PHE A 34 0.59 18.03 2.02
CA PHE A 34 1.25 17.57 0.79
C PHE A 34 0.39 17.83 -0.45
N LEU A 35 -0.91 17.47 -0.40
CA LEU A 35 -1.84 17.68 -1.51
C LEU A 35 -1.94 19.17 -1.88
N ASN A 36 -2.11 20.03 -0.89
CA ASN A 36 -2.24 21.47 -1.09
C ASN A 36 -0.94 22.11 -1.62
N THR A 37 0.21 21.74 -1.04
CA THR A 37 1.52 22.29 -1.44
C THR A 37 1.87 21.92 -2.88
N ASN A 38 1.51 20.71 -3.31
CA ASN A 38 1.86 20.19 -4.62
C ASN A 38 0.73 20.34 -5.66
N ASN A 39 -0.43 20.87 -5.26
CA ASN A 39 -1.62 21.00 -6.11
C ASN A 39 -2.01 19.68 -6.79
N VAL A 40 -2.09 18.61 -5.99
CA VAL A 40 -2.50 17.28 -6.44
C VAL A 40 -3.77 16.84 -5.71
N ASN A 41 -4.56 15.95 -6.33
CA ASN A 41 -5.88 15.59 -5.82
C ASN A 41 -5.83 14.48 -4.75
N TYR A 42 -4.94 13.52 -4.93
CA TYR A 42 -4.77 12.40 -4.00
C TYR A 42 -3.41 11.73 -4.18
N ILE A 43 -3.06 10.88 -3.23
CA ILE A 43 -1.83 10.08 -3.22
C ILE A 43 -2.18 8.63 -3.51
N VAL A 44 -1.43 7.96 -4.38
CA VAL A 44 -1.48 6.52 -4.58
C VAL A 44 -0.12 5.93 -4.22
N ARG A 45 -0.13 4.93 -3.37
CA ARG A 45 1.09 4.28 -2.87
C ARG A 45 0.90 2.78 -2.70
N ALA A 46 1.96 2.04 -2.43
CA ALA A 46 1.98 0.61 -2.16
C ALA A 46 2.63 0.33 -0.78
N HIS A 47 3.54 -0.61 -0.71
CA HIS A 47 4.41 -0.95 0.43
C HIS A 47 3.73 -1.70 1.59
N GLN A 48 2.49 -1.41 1.94
CA GLN A 48 1.75 -2.16 2.97
C GLN A 48 0.84 -3.20 2.35
N LEU A 49 0.90 -4.42 2.89
CA LEU A 49 -0.03 -5.49 2.54
C LEU A 49 -1.46 -5.09 2.90
N VAL A 50 -2.36 -5.22 1.95
CA VAL A 50 -3.81 -5.06 2.14
C VAL A 50 -4.49 -6.36 1.70
N MET A 51 -5.27 -6.95 2.59
CA MET A 51 -5.90 -8.27 2.34
C MET A 51 -6.87 -8.25 1.17
N GLU A 52 -7.57 -7.13 0.97
CA GLU A 52 -8.55 -6.92 -0.09
C GLU A 52 -7.95 -6.34 -1.39
N GLY A 53 -6.62 -6.19 -1.45
CA GLY A 53 -5.90 -5.67 -2.59
C GLY A 53 -5.77 -4.15 -2.63
N TYR A 54 -6.67 -3.37 -2.04
CA TYR A 54 -6.54 -1.93 -1.88
C TYR A 54 -7.23 -1.42 -0.62
N LYS A 55 -6.82 -0.26 -0.16
CA LYS A 55 -7.42 0.44 0.98
C LYS A 55 -7.50 1.94 0.69
N THR A 56 -8.67 2.51 0.97
CA THR A 56 -8.89 3.95 0.95
C THR A 56 -8.60 4.54 2.34
N HIS A 57 -7.86 5.64 2.39
CA HIS A 57 -7.55 6.37 3.60
C HIS A 57 -8.02 7.82 3.47
N PHE A 58 -8.37 8.44 4.59
CA PHE A 58 -8.66 9.88 4.71
C PHE A 58 -9.68 10.37 3.66
N ASP A 59 -10.81 9.67 3.57
CA ASP A 59 -11.92 9.99 2.65
C ASP A 59 -11.47 10.14 1.18
N GLY A 60 -10.60 9.25 0.71
CA GLY A 60 -10.15 9.23 -0.67
C GLY A 60 -8.98 10.16 -0.99
N LYS A 61 -8.33 10.74 0.01
CA LYS A 61 -7.12 11.54 -0.20
C LYS A 61 -5.86 10.68 -0.39
N LEU A 62 -5.91 9.41 0.02
CA LEU A 62 -4.81 8.47 -0.16
C LEU A 62 -5.34 7.06 -0.40
N TYR A 63 -4.68 6.34 -1.30
CA TYR A 63 -4.95 4.94 -1.59
C TYR A 63 -3.69 4.10 -1.44
N THR A 64 -3.80 2.99 -0.70
CA THR A 64 -2.80 1.92 -0.73
C THR A 64 -3.27 0.86 -1.73
N VAL A 65 -2.45 0.53 -2.71
CA VAL A 65 -2.74 -0.49 -3.73
C VAL A 65 -1.70 -1.59 -3.62
N TRP A 66 -2.18 -2.82 -3.46
CA TRP A 66 -1.33 -3.99 -3.34
C TRP A 66 -1.57 -4.95 -4.51
N SER A 67 -0.57 -5.17 -5.35
CA SER A 67 -0.71 -5.89 -6.63
C SER A 67 -0.04 -7.26 -6.63
N CYS A 68 0.33 -7.81 -5.47
CA CYS A 68 0.90 -9.14 -5.35
C CYS A 68 -0.07 -10.06 -4.59
N PRO A 69 -0.83 -10.93 -5.27
CA PRO A 69 -1.76 -11.84 -4.62
C PRO A 69 -0.99 -12.94 -3.89
N ASN A 70 -1.59 -13.50 -2.84
CA ASN A 70 -0.98 -14.54 -2.01
C ASN A 70 0.48 -14.25 -1.65
N TYR A 71 0.74 -13.05 -1.11
CA TYR A 71 2.09 -12.57 -0.81
C TYR A 71 2.89 -13.56 0.01
N CYS A 72 4.15 -13.77 -0.36
CA CYS A 72 5.04 -14.78 0.20
C CYS A 72 4.49 -16.21 0.10
N TYR A 73 3.54 -16.47 -0.82
CA TYR A 73 2.86 -17.77 -0.99
C TYR A 73 2.11 -18.26 0.24
N ARG A 74 1.77 -17.37 1.18
CA ARG A 74 1.13 -17.73 2.46
C ARG A 74 0.09 -16.73 2.97
N CYS A 75 0.12 -15.47 2.54
CA CYS A 75 -0.74 -14.44 3.11
C CYS A 75 -2.20 -14.55 2.66
N LYS A 76 -2.48 -15.26 1.57
CA LYS A 76 -3.83 -15.50 1.01
C LYS A 76 -4.61 -14.21 0.73
N ASN A 77 -3.91 -13.10 0.56
CA ASN A 77 -4.50 -11.81 0.20
C ASN A 77 -4.90 -11.78 -1.27
N ASP A 78 -5.93 -11.03 -1.55
CA ASP A 78 -6.25 -10.57 -2.90
C ASP A 78 -5.25 -9.48 -3.34
N ALA A 79 -5.25 -9.16 -4.60
CA ALA A 79 -4.47 -8.08 -5.17
C ALA A 79 -5.36 -7.14 -5.96
N ALA A 80 -4.91 -5.92 -6.17
CA ALA A 80 -5.62 -4.95 -6.98
C ALA A 80 -4.68 -4.19 -7.92
N ILE A 81 -5.27 -3.69 -9.01
CA ILE A 81 -4.70 -2.62 -9.82
C ILE A 81 -5.66 -1.45 -9.82
N MET A 82 -5.13 -0.24 -9.84
CA MET A 82 -5.89 0.98 -10.01
C MET A 82 -5.77 1.43 -11.47
N LYS A 83 -6.90 1.49 -12.16
CA LYS A 83 -6.98 2.05 -13.50
C LYS A 83 -7.36 3.52 -13.39
N LEU A 84 -6.58 4.38 -13.99
CA LEU A 84 -6.74 5.82 -13.94
C LEU A 84 -6.93 6.37 -15.36
N ASP A 85 -7.94 7.20 -15.58
CA ASP A 85 -8.14 7.88 -16.84
C ASP A 85 -7.54 9.30 -16.85
N LYS A 86 -7.62 9.96 -17.99
CA LYS A 86 -7.10 11.33 -18.19
C LYS A 86 -7.80 12.40 -17.34
N ASN A 87 -8.98 12.12 -16.81
CA ASN A 87 -9.75 13.03 -15.97
C ASN A 87 -9.58 12.70 -14.47
N LEU A 88 -8.63 11.81 -14.12
CA LEU A 88 -8.39 11.28 -12.77
C LEU A 88 -9.56 10.46 -12.23
N THR A 89 -10.50 10.04 -13.07
CA THR A 89 -11.50 9.04 -12.68
C THR A 89 -10.80 7.69 -12.54
N HIS A 90 -11.05 6.99 -11.46
CA HIS A 90 -10.37 5.74 -11.19
C HIS A 90 -11.33 4.59 -10.84
N GLU A 91 -10.90 3.37 -11.14
CA GLU A 91 -11.53 2.13 -10.74
C GLU A 91 -10.50 1.14 -10.22
N PHE A 92 -10.89 0.31 -9.27
CA PHE A 92 -10.05 -0.78 -8.79
C PHE A 92 -10.51 -2.10 -9.42
N LYS A 93 -9.56 -2.88 -9.91
CA LYS A 93 -9.78 -4.26 -10.37
C LYS A 93 -9.07 -5.20 -9.42
N ILE A 94 -9.86 -6.03 -8.74
CA ILE A 94 -9.35 -7.03 -7.80
C ILE A 94 -9.10 -8.33 -8.55
N PHE A 95 -8.02 -9.02 -8.23
CA PHE A 95 -7.68 -10.33 -8.75
C PHE A 95 -7.03 -11.21 -7.67
N LYS A 96 -7.10 -12.51 -7.88
CA LYS A 96 -6.59 -13.54 -6.98
C LYS A 96 -5.36 -14.20 -7.58
N ALA A 97 -4.58 -14.86 -6.72
CA ALA A 97 -3.53 -15.76 -7.16
C ALA A 97 -4.11 -16.91 -7.98
N SER A 98 -3.32 -17.48 -8.87
CA SER A 98 -3.66 -18.71 -9.56
C SER A 98 -3.71 -19.89 -8.56
N GLU A 99 -4.42 -20.97 -8.92
CA GLU A 99 -4.48 -22.17 -8.06
C GLU A 99 -3.09 -22.75 -7.79
N GLU A 100 -2.17 -22.64 -8.75
CA GLU A 100 -0.79 -23.09 -8.64
C GLU A 100 0.00 -22.33 -7.55
N ASP A 101 -0.30 -21.05 -7.34
CA ASP A 101 0.35 -20.21 -6.34
C ASP A 101 -0.06 -20.55 -4.89
N TYR A 102 -1.09 -21.39 -4.70
CA TYR A 102 -1.46 -21.93 -3.39
C TYR A 102 -0.79 -23.26 -3.05
N GLN A 103 0.02 -23.80 -3.94
CA GLN A 103 0.87 -24.96 -3.65
C GLN A 103 1.94 -24.59 -2.60
N PRO A 104 2.42 -25.55 -1.78
CA PRO A 104 3.48 -25.26 -0.84
C PRO A 104 4.68 -24.69 -1.58
N ALA A 105 5.11 -23.50 -1.17
CA ALA A 105 6.27 -22.85 -1.76
C ALA A 105 7.45 -23.83 -1.79
N PRO A 106 8.19 -23.91 -2.90
CA PRO A 106 9.43 -24.66 -2.89
C PRO A 106 10.31 -24.12 -1.75
N LYS A 107 10.84 -25.02 -0.89
CA LYS A 107 11.68 -24.68 0.27
C LYS A 107 12.86 -23.80 -0.20
N LYS A 108 12.68 -22.48 -0.26
CA LYS A 108 13.76 -21.56 -0.57
C LYS A 108 13.61 -20.23 0.15
N LYS A 109 14.69 -19.92 0.84
CA LYS A 109 15.11 -18.66 1.45
C LYS A 109 14.12 -18.03 2.41
N GLU A 110 14.49 -18.01 3.66
CA GLU A 110 13.94 -17.10 4.66
C GLU A 110 13.98 -15.70 4.09
N LEU A 111 12.81 -15.12 3.87
CA LEU A 111 12.70 -13.72 3.50
C LEU A 111 13.12 -12.89 4.72
N PRO A 112 13.92 -11.85 4.52
CA PRO A 112 14.24 -10.93 5.60
C PRO A 112 12.96 -10.38 6.26
N GLU A 113 12.95 -10.27 7.57
CA GLU A 113 11.77 -9.85 8.36
C GLU A 113 11.17 -8.50 7.92
N TYR A 114 11.95 -7.63 7.32
CA TYR A 114 11.50 -6.32 6.84
C TYR A 114 10.61 -6.35 5.58
N PHE A 115 10.38 -7.52 4.99
CA PHE A 115 9.39 -7.68 3.90
C PHE A 115 8.01 -8.13 4.40
N LEU A 116 7.83 -8.27 5.69
CA LEU A 116 6.58 -8.76 6.29
C LEU A 116 5.77 -7.62 6.88
#